data_55d73ae7ee1bc7fc1dcce52a672f51df
#
_entry.id   55d73ae7ee1bc7fc1dcce52a672f51df
#
_cell.length_a   1.000
_cell.length_b   1.000
_cell.length_c   1.000
_cell.angle_alpha   90.00
_cell.angle_beta   90.00
_cell.angle_gamma   90.00
#
_symmetry.space_group_name_H-M   'P 1'
#
loop_
_entity.id
_entity.type
_entity.pdbx_description
1 polymer ?
#
loop_
_entity_poly.entity_id
_entity_poly.type
_entity_poly.pdbx_seq_one_letter_code
_entity_poly.pdbx_strand_id
1 'polypeptide(L)'
;MTTLEDIAQRLDRLEALTVLASKTVLDINETAELTGYSVKYLRLLISRREIPHYRRGNRLYFNRDEIEDWMMGERIPTKEEMNIKAMGYHS
;
A
#
# COMPACT_ATOMS: atom_id res chain seq x y z
N MET A 1 30.49 -9.92 6.11
CA MET A 1 31.37 -8.91 5.53
C MET A 1 30.64 -8.17 4.41
N THR A 2 30.53 -6.85 4.51
CA THR A 2 29.82 -6.05 3.51
C THR A 2 30.72 -5.89 2.28
N THR A 3 30.28 -6.40 1.14
CA THR A 3 31.00 -6.24 -0.13
C THR A 3 30.50 -4.99 -0.84
N LEU A 4 31.24 -4.52 -1.85
CA LEU A 4 30.80 -3.41 -2.71
C LEU A 4 29.47 -3.74 -3.41
N GLU A 5 29.26 -5.00 -3.77
CA GLU A 5 28.03 -5.47 -4.39
C GLU A 5 26.84 -5.36 -3.44
N ASP A 6 27.03 -5.68 -2.15
CA ASP A 6 25.98 -5.54 -1.14
C ASP A 6 25.59 -4.09 -0.95
N ILE A 7 26.55 -3.17 -0.96
CA ILE A 7 26.30 -1.73 -0.84
C ILE A 7 25.53 -1.23 -2.05
N ALA A 8 25.92 -1.64 -3.27
CA ALA A 8 25.25 -1.26 -4.50
C ALA A 8 23.80 -1.74 -4.53
N GLN A 9 23.54 -2.97 -4.11
CA GLN A 9 22.19 -3.52 -4.04
C GLN A 9 21.30 -2.76 -3.05
N ARG A 10 21.83 -2.35 -1.92
CA ARG A 10 21.10 -1.56 -0.92
C ARG A 10 20.77 -0.17 -1.45
N LEU A 11 21.69 0.47 -2.16
CA LEU A 11 21.47 1.79 -2.77
C LEU A 11 20.37 1.72 -3.85
N ASP A 12 20.44 0.71 -4.72
CA ASP A 12 19.42 0.52 -5.77
C ASP A 12 18.03 0.34 -5.16
N ARG A 13 17.91 -0.40 -4.08
CA ARG A 13 16.65 -0.62 -3.38
C ARG A 13 16.13 0.68 -2.77
N LEU A 14 17.00 1.50 -2.17
CA LEU A 14 16.60 2.79 -1.60
C LEU A 14 16.13 3.76 -2.68
N GLU A 15 16.80 3.80 -3.83
CA GLU A 15 16.37 4.61 -4.97
C GLU A 15 14.99 4.18 -5.49
N ALA A 16 14.77 2.88 -5.63
CA ALA A 16 13.49 2.34 -6.07
C ALA A 16 12.36 2.73 -5.12
N LEU A 17 12.57 2.66 -3.82
CA LEU A 17 11.59 3.04 -2.81
C LEU A 17 11.32 4.55 -2.85
N THR A 18 12.34 5.37 -3.08
CA THR A 18 12.19 6.82 -3.20
C THR A 18 11.35 7.19 -4.43
N VAL A 19 11.61 6.56 -5.56
CA VAL A 19 10.84 6.78 -6.80
C VAL A 19 9.37 6.36 -6.58
N LEU A 20 9.15 5.20 -5.98
CA LEU A 20 7.81 4.70 -5.68
C LEU A 20 7.05 5.67 -4.76
N ALA A 21 7.73 6.22 -3.75
CA ALA A 21 7.13 7.17 -2.82
C ALA A 21 6.71 8.49 -3.48
N SER A 22 7.33 8.87 -4.60
CA SER A 22 7.02 10.12 -5.30
C SER A 22 5.95 9.96 -6.39
N LYS A 23 5.60 8.72 -6.77
CA LYS A 23 4.61 8.47 -7.82
C LYS A 23 3.19 8.47 -7.28
N THR A 24 2.29 9.12 -8.02
CA THR A 24 0.85 9.09 -7.72
C THR A 24 0.14 7.97 -8.48
N VAL A 25 0.57 7.70 -9.72
CA VAL A 25 -0.01 6.64 -10.54
C VAL A 25 0.93 5.44 -10.54
N LEU A 26 0.44 4.31 -10.09
CA LEU A 26 1.22 3.08 -9.94
C LEU A 26 0.72 2.00 -10.88
N ASP A 27 1.66 1.17 -11.37
CA ASP A 27 1.29 -0.07 -12.05
C ASP A 27 1.10 -1.20 -11.00
N ILE A 28 0.75 -2.39 -11.46
CA ILE A 28 0.48 -3.51 -10.55
C ILE A 28 1.73 -3.95 -9.77
N ASN A 29 2.90 -3.88 -10.39
CA ASN A 29 4.15 -4.24 -9.73
C ASN A 29 4.51 -3.25 -8.64
N GLU A 30 4.36 -1.96 -8.92
CA GLU A 30 4.58 -0.89 -7.95
C GLU A 30 3.60 -0.98 -6.80
N THR A 31 2.34 -1.30 -7.08
CA THR A 31 1.31 -1.48 -6.06
C THR A 31 1.62 -2.70 -5.19
N ALA A 32 2.16 -3.78 -5.78
CA ALA A 32 2.60 -4.94 -5.03
C ALA A 32 3.71 -4.58 -4.03
N GLU A 33 4.65 -3.74 -4.45
CA GLU A 33 5.71 -3.26 -3.54
C GLU A 33 5.16 -2.37 -2.43
N LEU A 34 4.24 -1.48 -2.76
CA LEU A 34 3.64 -0.57 -1.78
C LEU A 34 2.82 -1.33 -0.74
N THR A 35 2.01 -2.29 -1.16
CA THR A 35 1.09 -3.02 -0.27
C THR A 35 1.75 -4.21 0.43
N GLY A 36 2.83 -4.75 -0.12
CA GLY A 36 3.42 -5.99 0.34
C GLY A 36 2.68 -7.24 -0.13
N TYR A 37 1.64 -7.08 -0.94
CA TYR A 37 0.91 -8.21 -1.51
C TYR A 37 1.55 -8.69 -2.80
N SER A 38 1.33 -9.95 -3.14
CA SER A 38 1.79 -10.49 -4.43
C SER A 38 0.92 -9.97 -5.57
N VAL A 39 1.49 -9.93 -6.78
CA VAL A 39 0.75 -9.56 -7.98
C VAL A 39 -0.44 -10.50 -8.18
N LYS A 40 -0.27 -11.77 -7.89
CA LYS A 40 -1.34 -12.77 -7.99
C LYS A 40 -2.52 -12.43 -7.07
N TYR A 41 -2.22 -12.04 -5.84
CA TYR A 41 -3.26 -11.65 -4.87
C TYR A 41 -3.96 -10.36 -5.31
N LEU A 42 -3.20 -9.39 -5.80
CA LEU A 42 -3.77 -8.14 -6.32
C LEU A 42 -4.71 -8.42 -7.50
N ARG A 43 -4.35 -9.33 -8.41
CA ARG A 43 -5.22 -9.71 -9.52
C ARG A 43 -6.52 -10.34 -9.03
N LEU A 44 -6.45 -11.11 -7.96
CA LEU A 44 -7.64 -11.69 -7.32
C LEU A 44 -8.54 -10.59 -6.77
N LEU A 45 -7.98 -9.63 -6.05
CA LEU A 45 -8.74 -8.49 -5.51
C LEU A 45 -9.38 -7.65 -6.62
N ILE A 46 -8.65 -7.44 -7.72
CA ILE A 46 -9.16 -6.72 -8.89
C ILE A 46 -10.37 -7.45 -9.48
N SER A 47 -10.28 -8.77 -9.64
CA SER A 47 -11.37 -9.58 -10.18
C SER A 47 -12.62 -9.54 -9.30
N ARG A 48 -12.44 -9.38 -8.01
CA ARG A 48 -13.52 -9.26 -7.03
C ARG A 48 -13.99 -7.83 -6.79
N ARG A 49 -13.33 -6.87 -7.42
CA ARG A 49 -13.58 -5.43 -7.24
C ARG A 49 -13.44 -5.00 -5.78
N GLU A 50 -12.48 -5.58 -5.09
CA GLU A 50 -12.21 -5.30 -3.67
C GLU A 50 -11.06 -4.33 -3.45
N ILE A 51 -10.43 -3.83 -4.53
CA ILE A 51 -9.34 -2.87 -4.47
C ILE A 51 -9.59 -1.73 -5.47
N PRO A 52 -9.36 -0.46 -5.08
CA PRO A 52 -9.48 0.65 -6.03
C PRO A 52 -8.47 0.49 -7.16
N HIS A 53 -8.96 0.48 -8.39
CA HIS A 53 -8.10 0.32 -9.55
C HIS A 53 -8.71 1.02 -10.75
N TYR A 54 -7.85 1.31 -11.74
CA TYR A 54 -8.24 1.95 -12.98
C TYR A 54 -7.71 1.15 -14.16
N ARG A 55 -8.47 1.08 -15.21
CA ARG A 55 -8.08 0.38 -16.42
C ARG A 55 -8.05 1.35 -17.58
N ARG A 56 -6.94 1.37 -18.30
CA ARG A 56 -6.82 2.12 -19.54
C ARG A 56 -6.27 1.19 -20.62
N GLY A 57 -7.15 0.80 -21.56
CA GLY A 57 -6.80 -0.22 -22.54
C GLY A 57 -6.52 -1.55 -21.85
N ASN A 58 -5.35 -2.12 -22.09
CA ASN A 58 -4.93 -3.39 -21.48
C ASN A 58 -4.11 -3.20 -20.20
N ARG A 59 -3.94 -1.97 -19.74
CA ARG A 59 -3.11 -1.69 -18.58
C ARG A 59 -3.96 -1.35 -17.37
N LEU A 60 -3.49 -1.79 -16.21
CA LEU A 60 -4.07 -1.51 -14.91
C LEU A 60 -3.24 -0.43 -14.22
N TYR A 61 -3.92 0.51 -13.61
CA TYR A 61 -3.29 1.57 -12.83
C TYR A 61 -3.97 1.71 -11.48
N PHE A 62 -3.23 2.24 -10.53
CA PHE A 62 -3.70 2.47 -9.18
C PHE A 62 -3.32 3.88 -8.76
N ASN A 63 -4.20 4.54 -8.02
CA ASN A 63 -3.88 5.82 -7.41
C ASN A 63 -3.26 5.52 -6.04
N ARG A 64 -2.06 6.04 -5.80
CA ARG A 64 -1.32 5.78 -4.58
C ARG A 64 -2.10 6.19 -3.33
N ASP A 65 -2.70 7.38 -3.34
CA ASP A 65 -3.43 7.88 -2.18
C ASP A 65 -4.65 7.00 -1.87
N GLU A 66 -5.36 6.56 -2.91
CA GLU A 66 -6.48 5.64 -2.75
C GLU A 66 -6.03 4.28 -2.20
N ILE A 67 -4.88 3.78 -2.66
CA ILE A 67 -4.34 2.51 -2.18
C ILE A 67 -3.90 2.65 -0.72
N GLU A 68 -3.27 3.76 -0.35
CA GLU A 68 -2.89 4.01 1.04
C GLU A 68 -4.13 4.06 1.94
N ASP A 69 -5.18 4.76 1.54
CA ASP A 69 -6.44 4.82 2.28
C ASP A 69 -7.09 3.44 2.39
N TRP A 70 -7.08 2.68 1.31
CA TRP A 70 -7.61 1.32 1.28
C TRP A 70 -6.83 0.38 2.20
N MET A 71 -5.49 0.51 2.23
CA MET A 71 -4.63 -0.27 3.12
C MET A 71 -4.88 0.02 4.58
N MET A 72 -5.19 1.26 4.91
CA MET A 72 -5.52 1.66 6.29
C MET A 72 -6.80 0.97 6.76
N GLY A 73 -7.73 0.72 5.83
CA GLY A 73 -8.98 0.06 6.16
C GLY A 73 -9.79 0.83 7.19
N GLU A 74 -10.53 0.10 8.00
CA GLU A 74 -11.31 0.67 9.08
C GLU A 74 -10.43 0.86 10.31
N ARG A 75 -10.48 2.06 10.88
CA ARG A 75 -9.71 2.34 12.09
C ARG A 75 -10.27 1.53 13.26
N ILE A 76 -9.40 0.75 13.89
CA ILE A 76 -9.78 0.00 15.08
C ILE A 76 -9.41 0.86 16.31
N PRO A 77 -10.38 1.22 17.14
CA PRO A 77 -10.10 2.05 18.30
C PRO A 77 -9.22 1.33 19.32
N THR A 78 -8.42 2.10 20.04
CA THR A 78 -7.60 1.56 21.13
C THR A 78 -8.49 1.12 22.29
N LYS A 79 -7.93 0.34 23.20
CA LYS A 79 -8.63 -0.05 24.43
C LYS A 79 -9.07 1.16 25.24
N GLU A 80 -8.22 2.18 25.31
CA GLU A 80 -8.54 3.42 26.03
C GLU A 80 -9.72 4.15 25.40
N GLU A 81 -9.74 4.25 24.06
CA GLU A 81 -10.85 4.88 23.33
C GLU A 81 -12.16 4.11 23.53
N MET A 82 -12.10 2.80 23.53
CA MET A 82 -13.27 1.96 23.80
C MET A 82 -13.79 2.14 25.22
N ASN A 83 -12.90 2.25 26.21
CA ASN A 83 -13.27 2.47 27.61
C ASN A 83 -13.94 3.82 27.78
N ILE A 84 -13.46 4.87 27.12
CA ILE A 84 -14.06 6.20 27.14
C ILE A 84 -15.49 6.15 26.60
N LYS A 85 -15.72 5.44 25.50
CA LYS A 85 -17.05 5.22 24.94
C LYS A 85 -17.96 4.47 25.90
N ALA A 86 -17.44 3.41 26.53
CA ALA A 86 -18.19 2.59 27.47
C ALA A 86 -18.57 3.38 28.74
N MET A 87 -17.81 4.39 29.09
CA MET A 87 -18.08 5.27 30.23
C MET A 87 -19.09 6.37 29.91
N GLY A 88 -19.63 6.38 28.70
CA GLY A 88 -20.66 7.35 28.31
C GLY A 88 -20.14 8.74 27.99
N TYR A 89 -18.88 8.83 27.58
CA TYR A 89 -18.31 10.10 27.13
C TYR A 89 -18.82 10.39 25.73
N HIS A 90 -19.95 11.03 25.68
CA HIS A 90 -20.51 11.51 24.41
C HIS A 90 -20.24 12.99 24.30
N SER A 91 -19.63 13.35 23.25
CA SER A 91 -19.55 14.74 22.87
C SER A 91 -20.80 15.13 22.10
#